data_0822fd9d34ef3fdc84cd7b0273c20595
#
_entry.id   0822fd9d34ef3fdc84cd7b0273c20595
#
_cell.length_a   1.000
_cell.length_b   1.000
_cell.length_c   1.000
_cell.angle_alpha   90.00
_cell.angle_beta   90.00
_cell.angle_gamma   90.00
#
_symmetry.space_group_name_H-M   'P 1'
#
loop_
_entity.id
_entity.type
_entity.pdbx_description
1 polymer ?
#
loop_
_entity_poly.entity_id
_entity_poly.type
_entity_poly.pdbx_seq_one_letter_code
_entity_poly.pdbx_strand_id
1 'polypeptide(L)' 'MNEFPSPSAVERIRAEYPAGCRVTLVSMGPDPYSRLKPGDEGMVFRVDDAGTVHVNWDCGSTLGMVYGVDVIRKL' A
#
# COMPACT_ATOMS: atom_id res chain seq x y z
N MET A 1 8.88 -7.96 -19.70
CA MET A 1 7.64 -8.02 -18.92
C MET A 1 7.46 -6.72 -18.15
N ASN A 2 6.27 -6.19 -18.16
CA ASN A 2 5.96 -4.96 -17.47
C ASN A 2 5.59 -5.25 -16.01
N GLU A 3 6.38 -4.73 -15.07
CA GLU A 3 6.16 -4.96 -13.65
C GLU A 3 5.22 -3.92 -13.02
N PHE A 4 4.84 -2.90 -13.77
CA PHE A 4 3.95 -1.85 -13.28
C PHE A 4 2.52 -2.13 -13.72
N PRO A 5 1.53 -1.74 -12.91
CA PRO A 5 0.15 -1.87 -13.32
C PRO A 5 -0.16 -0.96 -14.51
N SER A 6 -1.14 -1.35 -15.30
CA SER A 6 -1.64 -0.50 -16.39
C SER A 6 -2.30 0.76 -15.83
N PRO A 7 -2.47 1.82 -16.62
CA PRO A 7 -3.18 3.01 -16.16
C PRO A 7 -4.57 2.70 -15.60
N SER A 8 -5.31 1.77 -16.22
CA SER A 8 -6.63 1.40 -15.70
C SER A 8 -6.55 0.66 -14.37
N ALA A 9 -5.50 -0.15 -14.17
CA ALA A 9 -5.27 -0.80 -12.87
C ALA A 9 -4.95 0.24 -11.78
N VAL A 10 -4.14 1.25 -12.11
CA VAL A 10 -3.84 2.34 -11.18
C VAL A 10 -5.12 3.09 -10.80
N GLU A 11 -6.00 3.36 -11.77
CA GLU A 11 -7.29 4.01 -11.51
C GLU A 11 -8.14 3.20 -10.54
N ARG A 12 -8.17 1.87 -10.70
CA ARG A 12 -8.92 1.01 -9.77
C ARG A 12 -8.32 1.02 -8.38
N ILE A 13 -6.99 1.01 -8.29
CA ILE A 13 -6.31 1.08 -6.99
C ILE A 13 -6.65 2.39 -6.29
N ARG A 14 -6.63 3.51 -7.02
CA ARG A 14 -7.00 4.80 -6.45
C ARG A 14 -8.44 4.83 -5.96
N ALA A 15 -9.34 4.20 -6.71
CA ALA A 15 -10.75 4.15 -6.33
C ALA A 15 -10.96 3.26 -5.10
N GLU A 16 -10.20 2.19 -5.00
CA GLU A 16 -10.31 1.26 -3.87
C GLU A 16 -9.68 1.81 -2.60
N TYR A 17 -8.58 2.57 -2.73
CA TYR A 17 -7.83 3.09 -1.58
C TYR A 17 -7.77 4.61 -1.64
N PRO A 18 -8.90 5.31 -1.47
CA PRO A 18 -8.87 6.77 -1.48
C PRO A 18 -8.14 7.31 -0.26
N ALA A 19 -7.57 8.51 -0.39
CA ALA A 19 -6.90 9.18 0.72
C ALA A 19 -7.84 9.27 1.92
N GLY A 20 -7.34 8.92 3.09
CA GLY A 20 -8.10 8.91 4.33
C GLY A 20 -8.67 7.56 4.72
N CYS A 21 -8.65 6.55 3.82
CA CYS A 21 -9.16 5.24 4.21
C CYS A 21 -8.14 4.49 5.08
N ARG A 22 -8.66 3.64 5.96
CA ARG A 22 -7.84 2.82 6.85
C ARG A 22 -7.59 1.46 6.21
N VAL A 23 -6.37 0.96 6.37
CA VAL A 23 -5.97 -0.36 5.84
C VAL A 23 -5.18 -1.12 6.90
N THR A 24 -5.13 -2.43 6.73
CA THR A 24 -4.26 -3.30 7.51
C THR A 24 -3.30 -4.04 6.58
N LEU A 25 -2.08 -4.27 7.06
CA LEU A 25 -1.08 -5.02 6.31
C LEU A 25 -1.39 -6.51 6.42
N VAL A 26 -1.48 -7.18 5.28
CA VAL A 26 -1.68 -8.64 5.21
C VAL A 26 -0.32 -9.32 5.05
N SER A 27 0.46 -8.88 4.06
CA SER A 27 1.81 -9.41 3.84
C SER A 27 2.63 -8.37 3.08
N MET A 28 3.94 -8.46 3.18
CA MET A 28 4.83 -7.55 2.46
C MET A 28 6.08 -8.29 2.01
N GLY A 29 6.75 -7.71 1.02
CA GLY A 29 8.05 -8.21 0.58
C GLY A 29 9.08 -8.13 1.71
N PRO A 30 10.17 -8.89 1.58
CA PRO A 30 11.20 -8.90 2.63
C PRO A 30 11.81 -7.51 2.82
N ASP A 31 11.80 -7.04 4.05
CA ASP A 31 12.42 -5.78 4.43
C ASP A 31 12.87 -5.88 5.87
N PRO A 32 14.11 -6.30 6.12
CA PRO A 32 14.59 -6.52 7.48
C PRO A 32 14.76 -5.23 8.29
N TYR A 33 14.70 -4.08 7.62
CA TYR A 33 14.86 -2.79 8.28
C TYR A 33 13.53 -2.14 8.64
N SER A 34 12.41 -2.68 8.17
CA SER A 34 11.11 -2.11 8.44
C SER A 34 10.58 -2.56 9.80
N ARG A 35 9.91 -1.65 10.50
CA ARG A 35 9.16 -1.99 11.72
C ARG A 35 7.80 -2.57 11.39
N LEU A 36 7.40 -2.47 10.14
CA LEU A 36 6.07 -2.87 9.69
C LEU A 36 5.96 -4.39 9.68
N LYS A 37 4.83 -4.90 10.15
CA LYS A 37 4.56 -6.32 10.20
C LYS A 37 3.09 -6.59 9.90
N PRO A 38 2.74 -7.80 9.44
CA PRO A 38 1.33 -8.15 9.22
C PRO A 38 0.48 -7.86 10.45
N GLY A 39 -0.70 -7.29 10.22
CA GLY A 39 -1.61 -6.86 11.27
C GLY A 39 -1.48 -5.37 11.61
N ASP A 40 -0.41 -4.72 11.23
CA ASP A 40 -0.28 -3.27 11.43
C ASP A 40 -1.34 -2.54 10.61
N GLU A 41 -1.78 -1.39 11.12
CA GLU A 41 -2.81 -0.58 10.49
C GLU A 41 -2.28 0.81 10.19
N GLY A 42 -2.90 1.46 9.23
CA GLY A 42 -2.52 2.81 8.86
C GLY A 42 -3.58 3.49 8.00
N MET A 43 -3.28 4.71 7.59
CA MET A 43 -4.17 5.51 6.77
C MET A 43 -3.50 5.82 5.43
N VAL A 44 -4.22 5.56 4.35
CA VAL A 44 -3.75 5.89 3.00
C VAL A 44 -3.76 7.40 2.84
N PHE A 45 -2.68 7.97 2.29
CA PHE A 45 -2.66 9.39 1.98
C PHE A 45 -2.51 9.67 0.48
N ARG A 46 -2.06 8.71 -0.32
CA ARG A 46 -2.12 8.84 -1.79
C ARG A 46 -1.77 7.52 -2.47
N VAL A 47 -2.13 7.42 -3.75
CA VAL A 47 -1.67 6.38 -4.65
C VAL A 47 -0.93 7.08 -5.79
N ASP A 48 0.31 6.67 -6.07
CA ASP A 48 1.10 7.31 -7.12
C ASP A 48 0.84 6.67 -8.49
N ASP A 49 1.51 7.19 -9.52
CA ASP A 49 1.28 6.74 -10.89
C ASP A 49 1.79 5.32 -11.15
N ALA A 50 2.63 4.79 -10.30
CA ALA A 50 3.10 3.40 -10.37
C ALA A 50 2.14 2.45 -9.64
N GLY A 51 1.07 2.95 -9.05
CA GLY A 51 0.12 2.14 -8.29
C GLY A 51 0.58 1.82 -6.88
N THR A 52 1.63 2.48 -6.40
CA THR A 52 2.08 2.31 -5.02
C THR A 52 1.13 3.06 -4.09
N VAL A 53 0.60 2.35 -3.11
CA VAL A 53 -0.30 2.92 -2.10
C VAL A 53 0.55 3.43 -0.95
N HIS A 54 0.57 4.75 -0.77
CA HIS A 54 1.35 5.38 0.29
C HIS A 54 0.50 5.48 1.55
N VAL A 55 1.01 4.90 2.63
CA VAL A 55 0.28 4.74 3.88
C VAL A 55 1.09 5.35 5.02
N ASN A 56 0.42 6.13 5.85
CA ASN A 56 0.95 6.53 7.16
C ASN A 56 0.57 5.45 8.15
N TRP A 57 1.53 4.59 8.47
CA TRP A 57 1.30 3.47 9.37
C TRP A 57 1.31 3.94 10.83
N ASP A 58 0.44 3.36 11.64
CA ASP A 58 0.30 3.77 13.05
C ASP A 58 1.59 3.53 13.85
N CYS A 59 2.43 2.58 13.42
CA CYS A 59 3.72 2.34 14.05
C CYS A 59 4.77 3.41 13.74
N GLY A 60 4.43 4.41 12.91
CA GLY A 60 5.34 5.50 12.54
C GLY A 60 6.04 5.32 11.21
N SER A 61 5.86 4.18 10.55
CA SER A 61 6.41 3.95 9.21
C SER A 61 5.59 4.70 8.16
N THR A 62 6.25 5.13 7.08
CA THR A 62 5.59 5.70 5.91
C THR A 62 5.83 4.85 4.67
N LEU A 63 6.13 3.57 4.85
CA LEU A 63 6.45 2.67 3.76
C LEU A 63 5.26 2.51 2.81
N GLY A 64 5.49 2.71 1.51
CA GLY A 64 4.47 2.49 0.47
C GLY A 64 4.30 1.01 0.15
N MET A 65 3.08 0.64 -0.22
CA MET A 65 2.76 -0.74 -0.58
C MET A 65 2.84 -0.91 -2.09
N VAL A 66 3.71 -1.80 -2.53
CA VAL A 66 4.05 -1.98 -3.95
C VAL A 66 3.09 -2.99 -4.58
N TYR A 67 2.51 -2.61 -5.71
CA TYR A 67 1.61 -3.47 -6.46
C TYR A 67 2.28 -4.81 -6.80
N GLY A 68 1.58 -5.89 -6.51
CA GLY A 68 2.05 -7.24 -6.83
C GLY A 68 3.06 -7.82 -5.86
N VAL A 69 3.54 -7.03 -4.89
CA VAL A 69 4.54 -7.46 -3.91
C VAL A 69 3.94 -7.45 -2.51
N ASP A 70 3.32 -6.34 -2.14
CA ASP A 70 2.76 -6.14 -0.81
C ASP A 70 1.25 -6.26 -0.88
N VAL A 71 0.64 -6.79 0.17
CA VAL A 71 -0.81 -7.00 0.22
C VAL A 71 -1.38 -6.27 1.42
N ILE A 72 -2.36 -5.44 1.17
CA ILE A 72 -3.11 -4.72 2.22
C ILE A 72 -4.60 -5.01 2.05
N ARG A 73 -5.35 -4.76 3.11
CA ARG A 73 -6.80 -4.94 3.11
C ARG A 73 -7.44 -3.70 3.73
N LYS A 74 -8.50 -3.21 3.08
CA LYS A 74 -9.25 -2.07 3.61
C LYS A 74 -10.05 -2.50 4.84
N LEU A 75 -10.02 -1.66 5.85
CA LEU A 75 -10.76 -1.90 7.10
C LEU A 75 -12.22 -1.47 7.02
#